data_b19d025fb03236ace96d626f5293e0fa
#
_entry.id   b19d025fb03236ace96d626f5293e0fa
#
_cell.length_a   1.000
_cell.length_b   1.000
_cell.length_c   1.000
_cell.angle_alpha   90.00
_cell.angle_beta   90.00
_cell.angle_gamma   90.00
#
_symmetry.space_group_name_H-M   'P 1'
#
loop_
_entity.id
_entity.type
_entity.pdbx_description
1 polymer ?
#
loop_
_entity_poly.entity_id
_entity_poly.type
_entity_poly.pdbx_seq_one_letter_code
_entity_poly.pdbx_strand_id
1 'polypeptide(L)'
;MSTRSQLEATQRIAAILGQRGSPLASVVHGVDDVRTLLRPVREQIVDALGEEFAARGIESNGEPNAYGLELEALTDACGLAWDDQEMSTGDRQKATLRRQD
;
A
#
# COMPACT_ATOMS: atom_id res chain seq x y z
N MET A 1 2.91 5.25 17.33
CA MET A 1 1.52 5.55 17.67
C MET A 1 0.72 5.80 16.41
N SER A 2 -0.45 5.17 16.30
CA SER A 2 -1.29 5.35 15.11
C SER A 2 -1.97 6.72 15.16
N THR A 3 -1.95 7.41 14.04
CA THR A 3 -2.69 8.65 13.90
C THR A 3 -4.12 8.33 13.49
N ARG A 4 -4.99 9.32 13.63
CA ARG A 4 -6.36 9.16 13.16
C ARG A 4 -6.40 8.88 11.66
N SER A 5 -5.55 9.55 10.89
CA SER A 5 -5.47 9.32 9.45
C SER A 5 -5.06 7.88 9.14
N GLN A 6 -4.12 7.34 9.91
CA GLN A 6 -3.66 5.98 9.69
C GLN A 6 -4.75 4.97 10.04
N LEU A 7 -5.49 5.23 11.11
CA LEU A 7 -6.62 4.37 11.49
C LEU A 7 -7.68 4.38 10.38
N GLU A 8 -8.01 5.56 9.88
CA GLU A 8 -9.02 5.67 8.82
C GLU A 8 -8.57 4.95 7.56
N ALA A 9 -7.29 5.10 7.19
CA ALA A 9 -6.75 4.40 6.03
C ALA A 9 -6.84 2.90 6.22
N THR A 10 -6.48 2.40 7.39
CA THR A 10 -6.54 0.98 7.70
C THR A 10 -7.97 0.45 7.56
N GLN A 11 -8.94 1.18 8.10
CA GLN A 11 -10.34 0.78 8.01
C GLN A 11 -10.83 0.79 6.56
N ARG A 12 -10.41 1.76 5.78
CA ARG A 12 -10.80 1.84 4.37
C ARG A 12 -10.20 0.68 3.58
N ILE A 13 -8.94 0.34 3.85
CA ILE A 13 -8.30 -0.81 3.22
C ILE A 13 -9.11 -2.07 3.52
N ALA A 14 -9.50 -2.27 4.78
CA ALA A 14 -10.29 -3.44 5.17
C ALA A 14 -11.62 -3.48 4.41
N ALA A 15 -12.27 -2.34 4.23
CA ALA A 15 -13.54 -2.29 3.51
C ALA A 15 -13.35 -2.67 2.04
N ILE A 16 -12.31 -2.16 1.40
CA ILE A 16 -12.04 -2.48 0.00
C ILE A 16 -11.74 -3.96 -0.17
N LEU A 17 -10.90 -4.50 0.71
CA LEU A 17 -10.56 -5.92 0.65
C LEU A 17 -11.79 -6.78 0.87
N GLY A 18 -12.67 -6.36 1.77
CA GLY A 18 -13.93 -7.07 2.01
C GLY A 18 -14.82 -7.07 0.78
N GLN A 19 -14.90 -5.96 0.06
CA GLN A 19 -15.68 -5.88 -1.18
C GLN A 19 -15.13 -6.80 -2.25
N ARG A 20 -13.82 -7.00 -2.26
CA ARG A 20 -13.18 -7.91 -3.22
C ARG A 20 -13.29 -9.37 -2.80
N GLY A 21 -13.80 -9.65 -1.60
CA GLY A 21 -13.86 -11.00 -1.09
C GLY A 21 -12.51 -11.54 -0.67
N SER A 22 -11.57 -10.68 -0.35
CA SER A 22 -10.23 -11.08 0.02
C SER A 22 -10.18 -11.53 1.47
N PRO A 23 -9.53 -12.67 1.78
CA PRO A 23 -9.35 -13.07 3.18
C PRO A 23 -8.48 -12.09 3.98
N LEU A 24 -7.71 -11.25 3.29
CA LEU A 24 -6.90 -10.24 3.96
C LEU A 24 -7.74 -9.22 4.71
N ALA A 25 -9.00 -9.06 4.36
CA ALA A 25 -9.89 -8.12 5.05
C ALA A 25 -9.94 -8.43 6.54
N SER A 26 -10.04 -9.71 6.91
CA SER A 26 -10.10 -10.10 8.33
C SER A 26 -8.81 -9.73 9.06
N VAL A 27 -7.69 -9.88 8.39
CA VAL A 27 -6.38 -9.56 8.97
C VAL A 27 -6.31 -8.07 9.26
N VAL A 28 -6.73 -7.24 8.31
CA VAL A 28 -6.66 -5.79 8.47
C VAL A 28 -7.66 -5.30 9.50
N HIS A 29 -8.84 -5.94 9.58
CA HIS A 29 -9.83 -5.60 10.62
C HIS A 29 -9.29 -5.82 12.03
N GLY A 30 -8.31 -6.70 12.18
CA GLY A 30 -7.76 -7.03 13.48
C GLY A 30 -6.74 -6.04 14.01
N VAL A 31 -6.37 -5.02 13.24
CA VAL A 31 -5.36 -4.06 13.65
C VAL A 31 -5.88 -2.64 13.44
N ASP A 32 -5.30 -1.70 14.18
CA ASP A 32 -5.62 -0.28 14.04
C ASP A 32 -4.74 0.41 13.01
N ASP A 33 -3.59 -0.17 12.71
CA ASP A 33 -2.61 0.41 11.80
C ASP A 33 -2.04 -0.70 10.96
N VAL A 34 -2.30 -0.64 9.65
CA VAL A 34 -1.88 -1.68 8.73
C VAL A 34 -0.35 -1.86 8.74
N ARG A 35 0.40 -0.81 9.10
CA ARG A 35 1.86 -0.90 9.15
C ARG A 35 2.36 -1.85 10.23
N THR A 36 1.51 -2.24 11.18
CA THR A 36 1.92 -3.21 12.21
C THR A 36 1.89 -4.64 11.71
N LEU A 37 1.33 -4.87 10.54
CA LEU A 37 1.31 -6.20 9.95
C LEU A 37 2.68 -6.53 9.36
N LEU A 38 2.98 -7.83 9.26
CA LEU A 38 4.24 -8.27 8.69
C LEU A 38 4.35 -7.83 7.23
N ARG A 39 5.58 -7.58 6.80
CA ARG A 39 5.84 -7.07 5.46
C ARG A 39 5.22 -7.95 4.36
N PRO A 40 5.36 -9.30 4.41
CA PRO A 40 4.73 -10.11 3.35
C PRO A 40 3.22 -9.93 3.27
N VAL A 41 2.56 -9.72 4.40
CA VAL A 41 1.13 -9.47 4.41
C VAL A 41 0.82 -8.11 3.77
N ARG A 42 1.60 -7.09 4.13
CA ARG A 42 1.42 -5.75 3.55
C ARG A 42 1.65 -5.76 2.05
N GLU A 43 2.60 -6.55 1.57
CA GLU A 43 2.84 -6.68 0.13
C GLU A 43 1.64 -7.27 -0.58
N GLN A 44 1.00 -8.27 0.02
CA GLN A 44 -0.22 -8.84 -0.55
C GLN A 44 -1.35 -7.82 -0.59
N ILE A 45 -1.45 -7.00 0.44
CA ILE A 45 -2.45 -5.93 0.48
C ILE A 45 -2.20 -4.93 -0.65
N VAL A 46 -0.95 -4.52 -0.82
CA VAL A 46 -0.60 -3.57 -1.88
C VAL A 46 -0.89 -4.16 -3.25
N ASP A 47 -0.63 -5.45 -3.44
CA ASP A 47 -0.96 -6.11 -4.70
C ASP A 47 -2.46 -6.05 -4.98
N ALA A 48 -3.27 -6.30 -3.95
CA ALA A 48 -4.73 -6.24 -4.10
C ALA A 48 -5.21 -4.81 -4.40
N LEU A 49 -4.62 -3.81 -3.74
CA LEU A 49 -4.95 -2.42 -4.02
C LEU A 49 -4.55 -2.03 -5.43
N GLY A 50 -3.42 -2.55 -5.92
CA GLY A 50 -2.98 -2.32 -7.28
C GLY A 50 -3.92 -2.92 -8.31
N GLU A 51 -4.44 -4.11 -8.04
CA GLU A 51 -5.43 -4.73 -8.91
C GLU A 51 -6.72 -3.90 -8.95
N GLU A 52 -7.13 -3.40 -7.80
CA GLU A 52 -8.31 -2.56 -7.73
C GLU A 52 -8.09 -1.25 -8.49
N PHE A 53 -6.90 -0.67 -8.37
CA PHE A 53 -6.53 0.53 -9.11
C PHE A 53 -6.64 0.30 -10.61
N ALA A 54 -6.09 -0.81 -11.10
CA ALA A 54 -6.12 -1.13 -12.52
C ALA A 54 -7.55 -1.37 -13.01
N ALA A 55 -8.41 -1.93 -12.15
CA ALA A 55 -9.77 -2.27 -12.54
C ALA A 55 -10.71 -1.07 -12.46
N ARG A 56 -10.54 -0.17 -11.49
CA ARG A 56 -11.54 0.84 -11.19
C ARG A 56 -10.97 2.23 -10.91
N GLY A 57 -9.66 2.35 -10.79
CA GLY A 57 -9.03 3.61 -10.38
C GLY A 57 -8.53 4.45 -11.53
N ILE A 58 -8.73 4.01 -12.78
CA ILE A 58 -8.17 4.67 -13.95
C ILE A 58 -9.30 5.03 -14.91
N GLU A 59 -9.25 6.25 -15.44
CA GLU A 59 -10.20 6.70 -16.43
C GLU A 59 -9.79 6.24 -17.82
N SER A 60 -10.69 6.43 -18.77
CA SER A 60 -10.46 5.96 -20.14
C SER A 60 -9.23 6.60 -20.78
N ASN A 61 -8.82 7.79 -20.30
CA ASN A 61 -7.62 8.45 -20.80
C ASN A 61 -6.33 7.98 -20.10
N GLY A 62 -6.44 7.02 -19.22
CA GLY A 62 -5.26 6.46 -18.52
C GLY A 62 -4.88 7.19 -17.24
N GLU A 63 -5.60 8.24 -16.86
CA GLU A 63 -5.29 8.99 -15.65
C GLU A 63 -6.08 8.46 -14.47
N PRO A 64 -5.53 8.57 -13.24
CA PRO A 64 -6.27 8.12 -12.07
C PRO A 64 -7.50 9.00 -11.83
N ASN A 65 -8.60 8.36 -11.46
CA ASN A 65 -9.80 9.07 -11.03
C ASN A 65 -9.70 9.29 -9.51
N ALA A 66 -10.78 9.84 -8.90
CA ALA A 66 -10.77 10.12 -7.47
C ALA A 66 -10.52 8.85 -6.65
N TYR A 67 -11.13 7.75 -7.07
CA TYR A 67 -10.94 6.48 -6.38
C TYR A 67 -9.50 6.00 -6.53
N GLY A 68 -8.90 6.18 -7.73
CA GLY A 68 -7.51 5.82 -7.96
C GLY A 68 -6.57 6.60 -7.05
N LEU A 69 -6.81 7.88 -6.87
CA LEU A 69 -6.00 8.69 -5.97
C LEU A 69 -6.14 8.21 -4.53
N GLU A 70 -7.34 7.80 -4.12
CA GLU A 70 -7.52 7.23 -2.81
C GLU A 70 -6.71 5.94 -2.65
N LEU A 71 -6.74 5.08 -3.68
CA LEU A 71 -5.99 3.81 -3.63
C LEU A 71 -4.49 4.06 -3.52
N GLU A 72 -3.98 5.08 -4.20
CA GLU A 72 -2.57 5.43 -4.09
C GLU A 72 -2.22 5.84 -2.66
N ALA A 73 -3.08 6.65 -2.05
CA ALA A 73 -2.86 7.08 -0.67
C ALA A 73 -2.92 5.89 0.30
N LEU A 74 -3.82 4.94 0.05
CA LEU A 74 -3.91 3.75 0.90
C LEU A 74 -2.69 2.86 0.74
N THR A 75 -2.16 2.76 -0.48
CA THR A 75 -0.93 2.02 -0.73
C THR A 75 0.23 2.62 0.06
N ASP A 76 0.33 3.95 0.05
CA ASP A 76 1.35 4.64 0.84
C ASP A 76 1.19 4.36 2.33
N ALA A 77 -0.06 4.27 2.79
CA ALA A 77 -0.34 4.01 4.20
C ALA A 77 0.16 2.64 4.66
N CYS A 78 0.42 1.72 3.73
CA CYS A 78 0.98 0.41 4.07
C CYS A 78 2.45 0.49 4.48
N GLY A 79 3.14 1.58 4.17
CA GLY A 79 4.48 1.83 4.68
C GLY A 79 5.61 1.08 4.00
N LEU A 80 5.35 0.43 2.86
CA LEU A 80 6.40 -0.36 2.20
C LEU A 80 7.50 0.50 1.61
N ALA A 81 7.16 1.70 1.14
CA ALA A 81 8.17 2.60 0.58
C ALA A 81 9.19 3.02 1.64
N TRP A 82 8.73 3.22 2.87
CA TRP A 82 9.63 3.54 3.98
C TRP A 82 10.57 2.38 4.28
N ASP A 83 10.04 1.16 4.29
CA ASP A 83 10.86 -0.02 4.52
C ASP A 83 11.93 -0.15 3.45
N ASP A 84 11.55 0.07 2.20
CA ASP A 84 12.50 -0.02 1.09
C ASP A 84 13.58 1.03 1.20
N GLN A 85 13.24 2.24 1.59
CA GLN A 85 14.22 3.30 1.76
C GLN A 85 15.22 2.96 2.84
N GLU A 86 14.75 2.40 3.94
CA GLU A 86 15.65 2.01 5.02
C GLU A 86 16.58 0.90 4.59
N MET A 87 16.09 -0.04 3.83
CA MET A 87 16.90 -1.16 3.40
C MET A 87 17.92 -0.75 2.35
N SER A 88 17.63 0.27 1.57
CA SER A 88 18.56 0.70 0.53
C SER A 88 19.62 1.65 1.05
N THR A 89 19.56 2.03 2.31
CA THR A 89 20.60 2.84 2.89
C THR A 89 21.90 2.06 2.90
N GLY A 90 22.91 2.60 2.26
CA GLY A 90 24.20 1.94 2.17
C GLY A 90 24.32 1.08 0.94
N ASP A 91 23.36 1.10 0.14
CA ASP A 91 23.35 0.35 -1.06
C ASP A 91 23.50 1.21 -2.27
N ARG A 92 23.29 1.56 -2.52
CA ARG A 92 22.95 2.17 -3.63
C ARG A 92 23.41 2.71 -4.27
N GLN A 93 23.19 2.44 -3.63
CA GLN A 93 23.47 2.74 -4.21
C GLN A 93 23.85 2.48 -4.83
N LYS A 94 24.13 2.24 -4.54
CA LYS A 94 24.52 1.96 -5.17
C LYS A 94 24.45 1.69 -5.94
N ALA A 95 24.33 1.65 -5.69
CA ALA A 95 24.40 1.56 -6.57
C ALA A 95 24.37 1.74 -7.20
N THR A 96 24.20 1.99 -6.92
CA THR A 96 24.43 2.21 -7.68
C THR A 96 24.79 2.36 -8.17
N LEU A 97 25.00 2.48 -7.77
CA LEU A 97 25.62 2.68 -8.39
C LEU A 97 25.84 2.51 -9.18
N ARG A 98 25.94 2.48 -9.06
CA ARG A 98 26.42 2.48 -9.82
C ARG A 98 26.54 2.48 -10.68
N ARG A 99 26.57 2.54 -10.37
CA ARG A 99 26.95 2.73 -11.05
C ARG A 99 27.20 2.70 -11.65
N GLN A 100 27.15 2.71 -11.18
CA GLN A 100 27.62 2.87 -11.67
C GLN A 100 27.91 2.71 -12.25
N ASP A 101 28.05 2.80 -11.93
CA ASP A 101 28.49 2.81 -12.55
C ASP A 101 28.83 2.79 -13.06
#